data_330dfe753a5d8fbc2aab6c73cb41c3d2
#
_entry.id   330dfe753a5d8fbc2aab6c73cb41c3d2
#
_cell.length_a   1.000
_cell.length_b   1.000
_cell.length_c   1.000
_cell.angle_alpha   90.00
_cell.angle_beta   90.00
_cell.angle_gamma   90.00
#
_symmetry.space_group_name_H-M   'P 1'
#
loop_
_entity.id
_entity.type
_entity.pdbx_description
1 polymer ?
#
loop_
_entity_poly.entity_id
_entity_poly.type
_entity_poly.pdbx_seq_one_letter_code
_entity_poly.pdbx_strand_id
1 'polypeptide(L)'
;MEVTPERYAAEIAPARTFGFAHELDQMRKMGLIRGASLENAVCFTRDGVMNPDGLRFADECCRHKALDLIGDLALLGKPLLGHVIAERAGHAMHTALVARIMSDPSLYEILTFDELASRVAQALVS
;
A
#
# COMPACT_ATOMS: atom_id res chain seq x y z
N MET A 1 4.10 -10.33 -3.48
CA MET A 1 4.11 -10.03 -4.93
C MET A 1 5.29 -9.14 -5.25
N GLU A 2 5.85 -9.22 -6.44
CA GLU A 2 6.81 -8.26 -6.95
C GLU A 2 6.08 -7.02 -7.43
N VAL A 3 6.58 -5.82 -7.08
CA VAL A 3 5.96 -4.55 -7.46
C VAL A 3 6.74 -3.95 -8.61
N THR A 4 6.19 -4.06 -9.82
CA THR A 4 6.67 -3.35 -11.02
C THR A 4 5.68 -2.25 -11.41
N PRO A 5 6.07 -1.25 -12.23
CA PRO A 5 5.14 -0.21 -12.69
C PRO A 5 3.89 -0.79 -13.37
N GLU A 6 4.04 -1.82 -14.18
CA GLU A 6 2.94 -2.47 -14.91
C GLU A 6 2.00 -3.20 -13.94
N ARG A 7 2.55 -3.96 -12.99
CA ARG A 7 1.76 -4.66 -11.98
C ARG A 7 1.09 -3.69 -11.02
N TYR A 8 1.79 -2.63 -10.62
CA TYR A 8 1.18 -1.57 -9.81
C TYR A 8 -0.04 -0.97 -10.51
N ALA A 9 0.10 -0.58 -11.78
CA ALA A 9 -0.98 0.03 -12.55
C ALA A 9 -2.17 -0.91 -12.76
N ALA A 10 -1.92 -2.19 -13.02
CA ALA A 10 -2.96 -3.17 -13.31
C ALA A 10 -3.61 -3.79 -12.08
N GLU A 11 -2.84 -4.04 -11.03
CA GLU A 11 -3.26 -4.88 -9.93
C GLU A 11 -3.45 -4.13 -8.61
N ILE A 12 -2.81 -2.97 -8.40
CA ILE A 12 -2.79 -2.25 -7.13
C ILE A 12 -3.54 -0.91 -7.23
N ALA A 13 -3.17 -0.06 -8.20
CA ALA A 13 -3.72 1.29 -8.32
C ALA A 13 -5.27 1.34 -8.44
N PRO A 14 -5.95 0.38 -9.08
CA PRO A 14 -7.41 0.40 -9.15
C PRO A 14 -8.13 0.03 -7.85
N ALA A 15 -7.43 -0.49 -6.83
CA ALA A 15 -8.04 -0.92 -5.57
C ALA A 15 -8.52 0.28 -4.75
N ARG A 16 -9.82 0.31 -4.47
CA ARG A 16 -10.47 1.39 -3.70
C ARG A 16 -10.20 1.24 -2.21
N THR A 17 -10.18 2.37 -1.51
CA THR A 17 -10.28 2.38 -0.05
C THR A 17 -11.58 1.74 0.41
N PHE A 18 -11.65 1.37 1.68
CA PHE A 18 -12.82 0.67 2.21
C PHE A 18 -13.15 1.12 3.63
N GLY A 19 -14.39 0.90 4.00
CA GLY A 19 -14.90 1.15 5.34
C GLY A 19 -16.20 0.42 5.60
N PHE A 20 -16.65 0.46 6.86
CA PHE A 20 -17.89 -0.16 7.28
C PHE A 20 -19.01 0.87 7.39
N ALA A 21 -20.21 0.53 6.91
CA ALA A 21 -21.35 1.44 6.88
C ALA A 21 -21.66 2.07 8.23
N HIS A 22 -21.54 1.32 9.33
CA HIS A 22 -21.78 1.81 10.67
C HIS A 22 -20.72 2.83 11.17
N GLU A 23 -19.52 2.81 10.61
CA GLU A 23 -18.44 3.75 10.92
C GLU A 23 -18.55 5.03 10.06
N LEU A 24 -19.04 4.90 8.81
CA LEU A 24 -19.13 6.01 7.87
C LEU A 24 -20.04 7.13 8.37
N ASP A 25 -21.17 6.81 9.00
CA ASP A 25 -22.07 7.81 9.56
C ASP A 25 -21.43 8.60 10.70
N GLN A 26 -20.64 7.91 11.54
CA GLN A 26 -19.89 8.55 12.61
C GLN A 26 -18.78 9.44 12.07
N MET A 27 -18.03 8.96 11.08
CA MET A 27 -16.96 9.73 10.42
C MET A 27 -17.51 10.98 9.72
N ARG A 28 -18.65 10.87 9.03
CA ARG A 28 -19.34 12.02 8.40
C ARG A 28 -19.75 13.06 9.42
N LYS A 29 -20.32 12.66 10.56
CA LYS A 29 -20.67 13.57 11.66
C LYS A 29 -19.47 14.31 12.23
N MET A 30 -18.29 13.67 12.24
CA MET A 30 -17.01 14.29 12.63
C MET A 30 -16.38 15.14 11.53
N GLY A 31 -17.03 15.29 10.37
CA GLY A 31 -16.50 16.06 9.24
C GLY A 31 -15.39 15.37 8.47
N LEU A 32 -15.17 14.07 8.72
CA LEU A 32 -14.23 13.22 8.00
C LEU A 32 -14.89 12.65 6.74
N ILE A 33 -14.09 12.04 5.86
CA ILE A 33 -14.51 11.33 4.63
C ILE A 33 -15.45 12.12 3.71
N ARG A 34 -15.29 13.45 3.62
CA ARG A 34 -16.18 14.33 2.84
C ARG A 34 -16.21 14.01 1.36
N GLY A 35 -15.13 13.41 0.82
CA GLY A 35 -15.01 13.01 -0.57
C GLY A 35 -15.34 11.54 -0.85
N ALA A 36 -15.73 10.76 0.17
CA ALA A 36 -16.01 9.34 -0.01
C ALA A 36 -17.40 9.14 -0.65
N SER A 37 -17.42 8.35 -1.71
CA SER A 37 -18.63 7.87 -2.40
C SER A 37 -18.48 6.37 -2.72
N LEU A 38 -19.57 5.72 -3.14
CA LEU A 38 -19.50 4.32 -3.57
C LEU A 38 -18.70 4.13 -4.87
N GLU A 39 -18.36 5.20 -5.57
CA GLU A 39 -17.50 5.15 -6.76
C GLU A 39 -16.02 4.99 -6.40
N ASN A 40 -15.57 5.65 -5.31
CA ASN A 40 -14.16 5.70 -4.91
C ASN A 40 -13.83 4.95 -3.62
N ALA A 41 -14.82 4.35 -2.96
CA ALA A 41 -14.64 3.56 -1.74
C ALA A 41 -15.54 2.32 -1.75
N VAL A 42 -15.07 1.24 -1.16
CA VAL A 42 -15.86 0.05 -0.89
C VAL A 42 -16.53 0.20 0.48
N CYS A 43 -17.84 0.05 0.52
CA CYS A 43 -18.62 0.12 1.74
C CYS A 43 -19.13 -1.29 2.12
N PHE A 44 -18.65 -1.80 3.26
CA PHE A 44 -19.09 -3.07 3.81
C PHE A 44 -20.27 -2.90 4.78
N THR A 45 -21.22 -3.81 4.69
CA THR A 45 -22.29 -4.00 5.67
C THR A 45 -22.11 -5.33 6.40
N ARG A 46 -23.06 -5.66 7.28
CA ARG A 46 -23.09 -7.00 7.89
C ARG A 46 -23.40 -8.11 6.88
N ASP A 47 -24.11 -7.76 5.82
CA ASP A 47 -24.67 -8.72 4.85
C ASP A 47 -23.84 -8.76 3.54
N GLY A 48 -22.83 -7.88 3.40
CA GLY A 48 -21.99 -7.84 2.20
C GLY A 48 -21.49 -6.47 1.81
N VAL A 49 -21.35 -6.22 0.51
CA VAL A 49 -20.84 -4.97 -0.08
C VAL A 49 -22.01 -4.14 -0.58
N MET A 50 -22.04 -2.85 -0.22
CA MET A 50 -23.08 -1.90 -0.67
C MET A 50 -22.90 -1.41 -2.10
N ASN A 51 -21.68 -1.50 -2.62
CA ASN A 51 -21.38 -1.00 -3.96
C ASN A 51 -22.15 -1.79 -5.03
N PRO A 52 -22.92 -1.13 -5.91
CA PRO A 52 -23.72 -1.84 -6.93
C PRO A 52 -22.88 -2.74 -7.84
N ASP A 53 -21.64 -2.30 -8.15
CA ASP A 53 -20.71 -3.03 -9.01
C ASP A 53 -19.87 -4.07 -8.23
N GLY A 54 -20.12 -4.24 -6.93
CA GLY A 54 -19.35 -5.13 -6.08
C GLY A 54 -17.89 -4.70 -5.88
N LEU A 55 -17.03 -5.69 -5.74
CA LEU A 55 -15.58 -5.52 -5.65
C LEU A 55 -14.92 -5.56 -7.01
N ARG A 56 -13.90 -4.74 -7.25
CA ARG A 56 -13.04 -4.79 -8.45
C ARG A 56 -12.11 -6.00 -8.45
N PHE A 57 -11.71 -6.46 -7.27
CA PHE A 57 -10.89 -7.65 -7.05
C PHE A 57 -11.44 -8.41 -5.84
N ALA A 58 -11.37 -9.73 -5.84
CA ALA A 58 -11.82 -10.53 -4.69
C ALA A 58 -11.07 -10.17 -3.39
N ASP A 59 -9.83 -9.71 -3.52
CA ASP A 59 -8.92 -9.28 -2.46
C ASP A 59 -8.69 -7.74 -2.46
N GLU A 60 -9.67 -6.94 -2.91
CA GLU A 60 -9.53 -5.50 -3.12
C GLU A 60 -9.01 -4.77 -1.87
N CYS A 61 -9.48 -5.14 -0.68
CA CYS A 61 -9.00 -4.55 0.58
C CYS A 61 -7.51 -4.81 0.83
N CYS A 62 -7.02 -6.02 0.50
CA CYS A 62 -5.59 -6.35 0.64
C CYS A 62 -4.75 -5.57 -0.37
N ARG A 63 -5.25 -5.41 -1.61
CA ARG A 63 -4.58 -4.61 -2.64
C ARG A 63 -4.52 -3.14 -2.26
N HIS A 64 -5.60 -2.59 -1.70
CA HIS A 64 -5.59 -1.22 -1.18
C HIS A 64 -4.59 -1.05 -0.04
N LYS A 65 -4.48 -2.03 0.87
CA LYS A 65 -3.46 -2.03 1.92
C LYS A 65 -2.03 -2.07 1.37
N ALA A 66 -1.82 -2.79 0.27
CA ALA A 66 -0.54 -2.77 -0.44
C ALA A 66 -0.27 -1.40 -1.09
N LEU A 67 -1.30 -0.74 -1.64
CA LEU A 67 -1.21 0.63 -2.16
C LEU A 67 -0.82 1.61 -1.06
N ASP A 68 -1.46 1.55 0.11
CA ASP A 68 -1.13 2.36 1.29
C ASP A 68 0.35 2.19 1.67
N LEU A 69 0.81 0.94 1.77
CA LEU A 69 2.19 0.62 2.13
C LEU A 69 3.20 1.16 1.11
N ILE A 70 2.94 0.97 -0.19
CA ILE A 70 3.80 1.49 -1.26
C ILE A 70 3.88 3.01 -1.19
N GLY A 71 2.74 3.68 -0.99
CA GLY A 71 2.66 5.13 -0.85
C GLY A 71 3.46 5.64 0.36
N ASP A 72 3.31 5.00 1.52
CA ASP A 72 4.03 5.39 2.73
C ASP A 72 5.54 5.15 2.59
N LEU A 73 5.96 4.04 1.97
CA LEU A 73 7.38 3.76 1.72
C LEU A 73 8.02 4.73 0.71
N ALA A 74 7.24 5.34 -0.17
CA ALA A 74 7.74 6.37 -1.08
C ALA A 74 8.26 7.62 -0.35
N LEU A 75 7.89 7.82 0.93
CA LEU A 75 8.44 8.87 1.80
C LEU A 75 9.94 8.73 2.04
N LEU A 76 10.56 7.57 1.78
CA LEU A 76 12.01 7.39 1.78
C LEU A 76 12.71 8.27 0.71
N GLY A 77 11.98 8.75 -0.30
CA GLY A 77 12.50 9.60 -1.36
C GLY A 77 13.44 8.90 -2.35
N LYS A 78 13.58 7.59 -2.25
CA LYS A 78 14.37 6.73 -3.14
C LYS A 78 13.63 5.42 -3.39
N PRO A 79 13.83 4.79 -4.55
CA PRO A 79 13.33 3.44 -4.78
C PRO A 79 13.87 2.47 -3.72
N LEU A 80 12.99 1.68 -3.15
CA LEU A 80 13.33 0.66 -2.16
C LEU A 80 13.46 -0.70 -2.86
N LEU A 81 14.62 -1.32 -2.73
CA LEU A 81 14.84 -2.71 -3.07
C LEU A 81 14.85 -3.53 -1.78
N GLY A 82 13.88 -4.42 -1.61
CA GLY A 82 13.77 -5.22 -0.40
C GLY A 82 12.50 -6.06 -0.39
N HIS A 83 12.39 -6.89 0.63
CA HIS A 83 11.19 -7.68 0.89
C HIS A 83 10.50 -7.14 2.15
N VAL A 84 9.28 -6.66 1.99
CA VAL A 84 8.46 -6.11 3.08
C VAL A 84 7.31 -7.06 3.40
N ILE A 85 7.19 -7.42 4.67
CA ILE A 85 6.09 -8.21 5.20
C ILE A 85 5.32 -7.31 6.16
N ALA A 86 4.05 -7.05 5.85
CA ALA A 86 3.17 -6.23 6.67
C ALA A 86 1.98 -7.07 7.15
N GLU A 87 1.88 -7.27 8.45
CA GLU A 87 0.76 -7.98 9.07
C GLU A 87 -0.07 -7.01 9.91
N ARG A 88 -1.36 -6.84 9.56
CA ARG A 88 -2.30 -5.93 10.22
C ARG A 88 -1.78 -4.49 10.38
N ALA A 89 -0.89 -4.09 9.48
CA ALA A 89 -0.26 -2.78 9.50
C ALA A 89 -1.17 -1.69 8.91
N GLY A 90 -0.86 -0.46 9.25
CA GLY A 90 -1.49 0.75 8.73
C GLY A 90 -0.50 1.90 8.72
N HIS A 91 -0.92 3.09 8.27
CA HIS A 91 -0.07 4.27 8.07
C HIS A 91 0.86 4.58 9.25
N ALA A 92 0.37 4.46 10.50
CA ALA A 92 1.19 4.72 11.69
C ALA A 92 2.41 3.79 11.79
N MET A 93 2.24 2.50 11.44
CA MET A 93 3.34 1.53 11.44
C MET A 93 4.26 1.73 10.22
N HIS A 94 3.68 2.01 9.06
CA HIS A 94 4.44 2.26 7.84
C HIS A 94 5.35 3.49 7.99
N THR A 95 4.79 4.60 8.47
CA THR A 95 5.54 5.84 8.69
C THR A 95 6.58 5.71 9.81
N ALA A 96 6.29 4.93 10.86
CA ALA A 96 7.28 4.61 11.89
C ALA A 96 8.45 3.79 11.33
N LEU A 97 8.19 2.83 10.44
CA LEU A 97 9.24 2.09 9.72
C LEU A 97 10.09 3.02 8.87
N VAL A 98 9.47 3.91 8.09
CA VAL A 98 10.18 4.92 7.30
C VAL A 98 11.07 5.79 8.19
N ALA A 99 10.53 6.32 9.29
CA ALA A 99 11.29 7.13 10.24
C ALA A 99 12.48 6.35 10.84
N ARG A 100 12.28 5.07 11.17
CA ARG A 100 13.34 4.20 11.68
C ARG A 100 14.45 3.99 10.65
N ILE A 101 14.11 3.69 9.41
CA ILE A 101 15.09 3.53 8.32
C ILE A 101 15.87 4.83 8.14
N MET A 102 15.18 5.99 8.05
CA MET A 102 15.83 7.28 7.83
C MET A 102 16.74 7.72 8.97
N SER A 103 16.45 7.29 10.21
CA SER A 103 17.23 7.65 11.39
C SER A 103 18.48 6.80 11.62
N ASP A 104 18.62 5.68 10.92
CA ASP A 104 19.68 4.71 11.18
C ASP A 104 20.32 4.20 9.88
N PRO A 105 21.41 4.83 9.43
CA PRO A 105 22.09 4.43 8.19
C PRO A 105 22.61 2.99 8.16
N SER A 106 22.69 2.31 9.30
CA SER A 106 23.10 0.92 9.36
C SER A 106 22.04 -0.06 8.86
N LEU A 107 20.79 0.40 8.70
CA LEU A 107 19.64 -0.43 8.26
C LEU A 107 19.51 -0.53 6.75
N TYR A 108 20.25 0.26 6.00
CA TYR A 108 20.14 0.27 4.53
C TYR A 108 21.47 0.58 3.88
N GLU A 109 21.53 0.33 2.60
CA GLU A 109 22.64 0.68 1.73
C GLU A 109 22.11 1.44 0.52
N ILE A 110 22.82 2.47 0.08
CA ILE A 110 22.48 3.19 -1.15
C ILE A 110 23.37 2.66 -2.27
N LEU A 111 22.75 2.13 -3.31
CA LEU A 111 23.44 1.59 -4.47
C LEU A 111 23.22 2.48 -5.69
N THR A 112 24.23 2.58 -6.53
CA THR A 112 24.07 3.04 -7.91
C THR A 112 23.45 1.94 -8.77
N PHE A 113 22.94 2.28 -9.94
CA PHE A 113 22.41 1.29 -10.88
C PHE A 113 23.48 0.28 -11.33
N ASP A 114 24.73 0.70 -11.49
CA ASP A 114 25.83 -0.19 -11.90
C ASP A 114 26.19 -1.19 -10.79
N GLU A 115 26.21 -0.76 -9.54
CA GLU A 115 26.42 -1.64 -8.38
C GLU A 115 25.27 -2.64 -8.24
N LEU A 116 24.02 -2.20 -8.40
CA LEU A 116 22.87 -3.08 -8.38
C LEU A 116 22.93 -4.12 -9.50
N ALA A 117 23.22 -3.71 -10.74
CA ALA A 117 23.35 -4.61 -11.88
C ALA A 117 24.44 -5.66 -11.66
N SER A 118 25.58 -5.26 -11.09
CA SER A 118 26.68 -6.17 -10.76
C SER A 118 26.29 -7.21 -9.71
N ARG A 119 25.55 -6.82 -8.66
CA ARG A 119 25.07 -7.74 -7.62
C ARG A 119 24.04 -8.74 -8.15
N VAL A 120 23.11 -8.27 -8.97
CA VAL A 120 22.11 -9.15 -9.62
C VAL A 120 22.80 -10.18 -10.51
N ALA A 121 23.79 -9.77 -11.32
CA ALA A 121 24.54 -10.68 -12.15
C ALA A 121 25.31 -11.76 -11.32
N GLN A 122 25.90 -11.38 -10.19
CA GLN A 122 26.57 -12.32 -9.29
C GLN A 122 25.59 -13.31 -8.65
N ALA A 123 24.40 -12.85 -8.23
CA ALA A 123 23.40 -13.71 -7.61
C ALA A 123 22.77 -14.73 -8.58
N LEU A 124 22.80 -14.46 -9.88
CA LEU A 124 22.29 -15.39 -10.92
C LEU A 124 23.29 -16.50 -11.28
N VAL A 125 24.55 -16.39 -10.87
CA VAL A 125 25.63 -17.34 -11.20
C VAL A 125 26.00 -18.22 -9.98
N SER A 126 25.49 -17.88 -8.80
CA SER A 126 25.68 -18.61 -7.53
C SER A 126 24.54 -19.60 -7.29
#